data_14b88915a68a58de180de29d00c3c5c3
#
_entry.id   14b88915a68a58de180de29d00c3c5c3
#
_cell.length_a   1.000
_cell.length_b   1.000
_cell.length_c   1.000
_cell.angle_alpha   90.00
_cell.angle_beta   90.00
_cell.angle_gamma   90.00
#
_symmetry.space_group_name_H-M   'P 1'
#
loop_
_entity.id
_entity.type
_entity.pdbx_description
1 polymer ?
#
loop_
_entity_poly.entity_id
_entity_poly.type
_entity_poly.pdbx_seq_one_letter_code
_entity_poly.pdbx_strand_id
1 'polypeptide(L)'
;MQAATHHALVGLLTRAQRLDKVLVEGANPLADTVIRPLTLALDGFGDIAPAAELGDPAQELWELTKEATRLRTSSDLSELQEAVAGLQHLSCVLAGDEQTLTARIAELADIQGHPPTQIDVALDGPYLVTNPENLTNWLGEPIRTFPQMALCRCGASETKPLCDGSHAQVGFSGAKDPDRVPDHLDTYPGTALTVTDNRGICAHSGFCTNRAPTAFRTAHEPFVAPNGAPAGELMAVVGACPSGALGSPQVVLPHRDPAIEVSKDGPYRVTGTVPLDGTAPREHYSLCRCGHSRNKPFCSGMHYYVGFQDPPLSEEPTLCEWAGGLPALTRMTKIFYGKYVAQDDLLAPLFARMSPDHPERVAAWLTETFGGPKLYTEQFGGYDHMVAEHAGKALTEQWRARWAQLISRAADDAGLPTDPEFRAAFASYVEWGSRIAVENSQPGANPPPHMPVPRWWWVCNATPGSRISALAPQAEAVIETPAADQQVSFAAHVKPLFREMDRKSMSFAFDLWSHDAVAEHAEAILARLRQGSMPCDGAWPTERVDTFARWITEGTQP
;
A
#
# COMPACT_ATOMS: atom_id res chain seq x y z
N MET A 1 3.37 17.51 35.33
CA MET A 1 4.65 17.98 34.74
C MET A 1 5.50 18.65 35.81
N GLN A 2 6.78 18.32 35.92
CA GLN A 2 7.69 18.97 36.92
C GLN A 2 7.93 20.43 36.51
N ALA A 3 8.05 21.34 37.49
CA ALA A 3 8.23 22.78 37.23
C ALA A 3 9.43 23.11 36.32
N ALA A 4 10.52 22.35 36.45
CA ALA A 4 11.71 22.48 35.60
C ALA A 4 11.42 22.15 34.13
N THR A 5 10.70 21.05 33.86
CA THR A 5 10.28 20.63 32.50
C THR A 5 9.36 21.67 31.89
N HIS A 6 8.39 22.19 32.64
CA HIS A 6 7.50 23.24 32.18
C HIS A 6 8.29 24.51 31.77
N HIS A 7 9.22 24.97 32.60
CA HIS A 7 10.04 26.15 32.29
C HIS A 7 10.89 25.94 31.03
N ALA A 8 11.47 24.74 30.86
CA ALA A 8 12.24 24.40 29.66
C ALA A 8 11.34 24.41 28.39
N LEU A 9 10.14 23.83 28.44
CA LEU A 9 9.20 23.85 27.32
C LEU A 9 8.78 25.27 26.93
N VAL A 10 8.52 26.16 27.89
CA VAL A 10 8.25 27.58 27.64
C VAL A 10 9.42 28.23 26.90
N GLY A 11 10.66 27.96 27.35
CA GLY A 11 11.87 28.46 26.68
C GLY A 11 11.98 27.98 25.23
N LEU A 12 11.76 26.68 24.99
CA LEU A 12 11.79 26.09 23.64
C LEU A 12 10.73 26.72 22.74
N LEU A 13 9.47 26.82 23.20
CA LEU A 13 8.37 27.41 22.44
C LEU A 13 8.66 28.86 22.05
N THR A 14 9.13 29.67 23.00
CA THR A 14 9.48 31.07 22.77
C THR A 14 10.54 31.23 21.67
N ARG A 15 11.57 30.38 21.70
CA ARG A 15 12.65 30.40 20.69
C ARG A 15 12.15 29.93 19.33
N ALA A 16 11.36 28.84 19.29
CA ALA A 16 10.77 28.34 18.07
C ALA A 16 9.89 29.40 17.37
N GLN A 17 9.03 30.10 18.13
CA GLN A 17 8.17 31.17 17.60
C GLN A 17 8.95 32.36 17.02
N ARG A 18 10.15 32.63 17.54
CA ARG A 18 11.03 33.67 16.97
C ARG A 18 11.70 33.22 15.69
N LEU A 19 12.21 32.00 15.68
CA LEU A 19 12.85 31.41 14.50
C LEU A 19 11.87 31.31 13.34
N ASP A 20 10.61 30.96 13.62
CA ASP A 20 9.57 30.84 12.62
C ASP A 20 9.32 32.16 11.85
N LYS A 21 9.49 33.31 12.52
CA LYS A 21 9.35 34.64 11.89
C LYS A 21 10.52 35.04 10.98
N VAL A 22 11.64 34.34 11.07
CA VAL A 22 12.92 34.77 10.43
C VAL A 22 13.39 33.76 9.40
N LEU A 23 13.09 32.46 9.55
CA LEU A 23 13.68 31.40 8.73
C LEU A 23 13.07 31.25 7.36
N VAL A 24 11.84 31.73 7.11
CA VAL A 24 11.15 31.46 5.81
C VAL A 24 10.20 32.58 5.41
N GLU A 25 10.44 33.17 4.24
CA GLU A 25 9.41 33.91 3.52
C GLU A 25 8.49 32.92 2.80
N GLY A 26 7.27 32.68 3.33
CA GLY A 26 6.17 32.02 2.62
C GLY A 26 5.82 30.58 2.97
N ALA A 27 6.58 29.87 3.79
CA ALA A 27 6.19 28.59 4.39
C ALA A 27 6.57 28.56 5.87
N ASN A 28 5.71 28.05 6.74
CA ASN A 28 5.91 28.01 8.19
C ASN A 28 6.32 26.58 8.66
N PRO A 29 7.53 26.08 8.34
CA PRO A 29 7.93 24.72 8.64
C PRO A 29 7.96 24.41 10.15
N LEU A 30 8.11 25.43 11.01
CA LEU A 30 8.08 25.26 12.46
C LEU A 30 6.68 25.34 13.04
N ALA A 31 5.73 25.99 12.39
CA ALA A 31 4.40 26.24 12.95
C ALA A 31 3.69 24.93 13.31
N ASP A 32 3.56 24.03 12.37
CA ASP A 32 2.79 22.80 12.51
C ASP A 32 3.59 21.65 13.14
N THR A 33 4.92 21.59 12.91
CA THR A 33 5.76 20.48 13.38
C THR A 33 6.44 20.70 14.71
N VAL A 34 6.58 21.95 15.17
CA VAL A 34 7.29 22.32 16.40
C VAL A 34 6.47 23.18 17.33
N ILE A 35 5.96 24.34 16.84
CA ILE A 35 5.26 25.30 17.69
C ILE A 35 3.95 24.72 18.19
N ARG A 36 3.16 24.14 17.30
CA ARG A 36 1.87 23.52 17.67
C ARG A 36 2.04 22.40 18.72
N PRO A 37 2.90 21.40 18.54
CA PRO A 37 3.12 20.37 19.54
C PRO A 37 3.60 20.94 20.89
N LEU A 38 4.54 21.89 20.91
CA LEU A 38 5.01 22.52 22.14
C LEU A 38 3.90 23.32 22.84
N THR A 39 3.02 23.96 22.07
CA THR A 39 1.86 24.69 22.63
C THR A 39 0.88 23.72 23.28
N LEU A 40 0.61 22.57 22.66
CA LEU A 40 -0.22 21.51 23.25
C LEU A 40 0.40 20.94 24.53
N ALA A 41 1.72 20.72 24.54
CA ALA A 41 2.45 20.25 25.74
C ALA A 41 2.32 21.19 26.93
N LEU A 42 2.11 22.47 26.69
CA LEU A 42 1.96 23.51 27.71
C LEU A 42 0.51 23.76 28.15
N ASP A 43 -0.46 23.01 27.57
CA ASP A 43 -1.89 23.07 27.94
C ASP A 43 -2.48 24.49 27.89
N GLY A 44 -2.16 25.24 26.83
CA GLY A 44 -2.75 26.55 26.55
C GLY A 44 -2.23 27.72 27.39
N PHE A 45 -1.03 27.64 27.92
CA PHE A 45 -0.39 28.78 28.59
C PHE A 45 -0.25 29.97 27.64
N GLY A 46 -0.79 31.09 28.04
CA GLY A 46 -0.95 32.30 27.26
C GLY A 46 0.33 32.99 26.80
N ASP A 47 0.16 34.12 26.09
CA ASP A 47 1.18 34.93 25.42
C ASP A 47 2.51 35.02 26.15
N ILE A 48 3.57 34.57 25.49
CA ILE A 48 4.93 34.59 26.00
C ILE A 48 5.58 35.92 25.59
N ALA A 49 6.22 36.58 26.54
CA ALA A 49 6.82 37.89 26.35
C ALA A 49 7.90 37.94 25.26
N PRO A 50 8.02 39.02 24.48
CA PRO A 50 9.09 39.20 23.52
C PRO A 50 10.43 39.30 24.22
N ALA A 51 11.39 38.50 23.86
CA ALA A 51 12.73 38.53 24.37
C ALA A 51 13.75 38.96 23.29
N ALA A 52 15.02 39.17 23.67
CA ALA A 52 16.15 39.75 22.96
C ALA A 52 16.32 39.36 21.47
N GLU A 53 17.09 40.15 20.73
CA GLU A 53 17.46 39.98 19.31
C GLU A 53 18.03 38.60 19.05
N LEU A 54 17.60 37.97 17.93
CA LEU A 54 18.11 36.71 17.43
C LEU A 54 19.52 36.92 16.85
N GLY A 55 20.48 36.05 17.20
CA GLY A 55 21.74 35.91 16.49
C GLY A 55 21.57 35.29 15.09
N ASP A 56 22.55 34.52 14.64
CA ASP A 56 22.40 33.75 13.39
C ASP A 56 21.28 32.70 13.50
N PRO A 57 20.22 32.80 12.68
CA PRO A 57 19.06 31.92 12.79
C PRO A 57 19.39 30.42 12.63
N ALA A 58 20.37 30.06 11.78
CA ALA A 58 20.77 28.68 11.57
C ALA A 58 21.48 28.09 12.80
N GLN A 59 22.32 28.89 13.45
CA GLN A 59 22.99 28.50 14.70
C GLN A 59 21.98 28.39 15.84
N GLU A 60 21.04 29.32 15.92
CA GLU A 60 20.00 29.30 16.96
C GLU A 60 19.10 28.08 16.82
N LEU A 61 18.70 27.73 15.60
CA LEU A 61 17.94 26.51 15.32
C LEU A 61 18.70 25.25 15.76
N TRP A 62 20.01 25.20 15.50
CA TRP A 62 20.85 24.08 15.91
C TRP A 62 20.94 23.95 17.43
N GLU A 63 21.19 25.05 18.16
CA GLU A 63 21.21 25.03 19.63
C GLU A 63 19.85 24.65 20.23
N LEU A 64 18.75 25.17 19.66
CA LEU A 64 17.40 24.80 20.06
C LEU A 64 17.13 23.30 19.87
N THR A 65 17.58 22.73 18.74
CA THR A 65 17.45 21.31 18.45
C THR A 65 18.17 20.43 19.47
N LYS A 66 19.40 20.80 19.82
CA LYS A 66 20.20 20.08 20.85
C LYS A 66 19.53 20.15 22.21
N GLU A 67 19.05 21.32 22.62
CA GLU A 67 18.38 21.49 23.90
C GLU A 67 17.06 20.70 23.97
N ALA A 68 16.25 20.75 22.95
CA ALA A 68 15.01 19.97 22.86
C ALA A 68 15.31 18.46 22.90
N THR A 69 16.36 18.01 22.20
CA THR A 69 16.80 16.61 22.22
C THR A 69 17.24 16.18 23.64
N ARG A 70 18.00 17.02 24.38
CA ARG A 70 18.34 16.74 25.79
C ARG A 70 17.08 16.66 26.67
N LEU A 71 16.15 17.59 26.52
CA LEU A 71 14.93 17.60 27.33
C LEU A 71 14.10 16.34 27.09
N ARG A 72 14.01 15.88 25.83
CA ARG A 72 13.31 14.65 25.45
C ARG A 72 13.84 13.42 26.19
N THR A 73 15.14 13.30 26.46
CA THR A 73 15.71 12.14 27.19
C THR A 73 15.21 12.01 28.64
N SER A 74 14.64 13.06 29.19
CA SER A 74 14.08 13.11 30.54
C SER A 74 12.55 13.26 30.58
N SER A 75 11.88 13.16 29.43
CA SER A 75 10.44 13.37 29.31
C SER A 75 9.84 12.50 28.20
N ASP A 76 8.78 11.76 28.53
CA ASP A 76 8.06 10.88 27.60
C ASP A 76 6.84 11.58 26.94
N LEU A 77 6.79 12.93 26.98
CA LEU A 77 5.70 13.70 26.35
C LEU A 77 5.74 13.51 24.83
N SER A 78 4.65 13.01 24.25
CA SER A 78 4.51 12.78 22.82
C SER A 78 4.64 14.07 22.01
N GLU A 79 4.14 15.17 22.51
CA GLU A 79 4.21 16.51 21.90
C GLU A 79 5.66 17.02 21.84
N LEU A 80 6.48 16.73 22.87
CA LEU A 80 7.90 17.04 22.84
C LEU A 80 8.64 16.16 21.86
N GLN A 81 8.34 14.88 21.78
CA GLN A 81 8.92 13.96 20.78
C GLN A 81 8.59 14.41 19.35
N GLU A 82 7.35 14.84 19.10
CA GLU A 82 6.91 15.38 17.79
C GLU A 82 7.72 16.65 17.45
N ALA A 83 7.82 17.58 18.38
CA ALA A 83 8.58 18.81 18.18
C ALA A 83 10.08 18.56 17.95
N VAL A 84 10.66 17.62 18.68
CA VAL A 84 12.07 17.21 18.50
C VAL A 84 12.29 16.60 17.13
N ALA A 85 11.37 15.77 16.64
CA ALA A 85 11.45 15.20 15.30
C ALA A 85 11.44 16.30 14.22
N GLY A 86 10.56 17.30 14.34
CA GLY A 86 10.52 18.45 13.44
C GLY A 86 11.81 19.28 13.48
N LEU A 87 12.34 19.56 14.67
CA LEU A 87 13.61 20.30 14.86
C LEU A 87 14.81 19.54 14.29
N GLN A 88 14.94 18.25 14.56
CA GLN A 88 16.02 17.42 14.04
C GLN A 88 15.98 17.36 12.51
N HIS A 89 14.81 17.14 11.92
CA HIS A 89 14.65 17.15 10.48
C HIS A 89 15.05 18.49 9.87
N LEU A 90 14.46 19.59 10.33
CA LEU A 90 14.71 20.92 9.76
C LEU A 90 16.17 21.36 9.92
N SER A 91 16.75 21.23 11.12
CA SER A 91 18.13 21.64 11.36
C SER A 91 19.15 20.82 10.57
N CYS A 92 18.84 19.56 10.27
CA CYS A 92 19.69 18.71 9.45
C CYS A 92 19.52 19.02 7.95
N VAL A 93 18.29 19.22 7.47
CA VAL A 93 18.05 19.62 6.06
C VAL A 93 18.73 20.96 5.75
N LEU A 94 18.76 21.90 6.69
CA LEU A 94 19.42 23.19 6.53
C LEU A 94 20.95 23.15 6.84
N ALA A 95 21.56 21.98 6.93
CA ALA A 95 22.99 21.85 7.22
C ALA A 95 23.93 22.36 6.09
N GLY A 96 23.40 22.47 4.88
CA GLY A 96 24.12 23.03 3.73
C GLY A 96 25.00 22.03 2.99
N ASP A 97 25.61 21.04 3.66
CA ASP A 97 26.44 20.01 3.05
C ASP A 97 26.31 18.67 3.79
N GLU A 98 26.67 17.57 3.10
CA GLU A 98 26.53 16.20 3.57
C GLU A 98 27.42 15.89 4.78
N GLN A 99 28.58 16.48 4.88
CA GLN A 99 29.50 16.27 6.00
C GLN A 99 28.94 16.89 7.29
N THR A 100 28.46 18.11 7.22
CA THR A 100 27.82 18.81 8.34
C THR A 100 26.54 18.08 8.76
N LEU A 101 25.73 17.62 7.80
CA LEU A 101 24.53 16.85 8.06
C LEU A 101 24.83 15.55 8.82
N THR A 102 25.80 14.77 8.36
CA THR A 102 26.23 13.53 9.03
C THR A 102 26.74 13.79 10.43
N ALA A 103 27.53 14.84 10.62
CA ALA A 103 28.03 15.24 11.93
C ALA A 103 26.92 15.65 12.91
N ARG A 104 25.90 16.40 12.41
CA ARG A 104 24.73 16.78 13.22
C ARG A 104 23.90 15.56 13.64
N ILE A 105 23.66 14.62 12.74
CA ILE A 105 22.94 13.38 13.07
C ILE A 105 23.69 12.60 14.16
N ALA A 106 25.01 12.46 14.04
CA ALA A 106 25.83 11.76 15.03
C ALA A 106 25.79 12.48 16.40
N GLU A 107 25.94 13.81 16.44
CA GLU A 107 25.88 14.59 17.69
C GLU A 107 24.48 14.45 18.35
N LEU A 108 23.39 14.46 17.57
CA LEU A 108 22.05 14.27 18.12
C LEU A 108 21.83 12.84 18.63
N ALA A 109 22.39 11.82 17.97
CA ALA A 109 22.36 10.44 18.45
C ALA A 109 23.08 10.27 19.78
N ASP A 110 24.29 10.89 19.92
CA ASP A 110 25.03 10.90 21.16
C ASP A 110 24.27 11.61 22.30
N ILE A 111 23.65 12.75 22.01
CA ILE A 111 22.78 13.46 22.97
C ILE A 111 21.61 12.60 23.41
N GLN A 112 21.00 11.87 22.49
CA GLN A 112 19.83 11.00 22.76
C GLN A 112 20.22 9.71 23.50
N GLY A 113 21.46 9.26 23.41
CA GLY A 113 21.99 8.12 24.15
C GLY A 113 21.69 6.74 23.56
N HIS A 114 21.45 6.66 22.26
CA HIS A 114 21.25 5.41 21.50
C HIS A 114 20.23 4.42 22.13
N PRO A 115 19.01 4.84 22.48
CA PRO A 115 17.99 3.91 22.96
C PRO A 115 17.62 2.93 21.84
N PRO A 116 17.09 1.73 22.17
CA PRO A 116 16.60 0.80 21.15
C PRO A 116 15.48 1.44 20.32
N THR A 117 15.33 0.96 19.08
CA THR A 117 14.25 1.39 18.19
C THR A 117 12.90 1.10 18.83
N GLN A 118 12.03 2.11 18.92
CA GLN A 118 10.65 1.97 19.38
C GLN A 118 9.73 2.92 18.61
N ILE A 119 8.42 2.61 18.62
CA ILE A 119 7.38 3.43 18.00
C ILE A 119 6.34 3.80 19.05
N ASP A 120 6.22 5.09 19.32
CA ASP A 120 5.16 5.67 20.12
C ASP A 120 4.07 6.23 19.19
N VAL A 121 2.83 6.26 19.67
CA VAL A 121 1.67 6.68 18.86
C VAL A 121 1.10 7.95 19.45
N ALA A 122 1.38 9.10 18.84
CA ALA A 122 0.82 10.37 19.29
C ALA A 122 -0.72 10.37 19.20
N LEU A 123 -1.37 10.95 20.19
CA LEU A 123 -2.82 11.11 20.16
C LEU A 123 -3.20 11.99 18.97
N ASP A 124 -4.04 11.46 18.07
CA ASP A 124 -4.47 12.15 16.84
C ASP A 124 -3.32 12.75 16.00
N GLY A 125 -2.13 12.20 16.14
CA GLY A 125 -0.87 12.66 15.56
C GLY A 125 -0.09 11.55 14.83
N PRO A 126 1.21 11.79 14.55
CA PRO A 126 2.10 10.88 13.84
C PRO A 126 2.49 9.63 14.64
N TYR A 127 3.22 8.73 14.00
CA TYR A 127 4.08 7.77 14.68
C TYR A 127 5.39 8.46 15.05
N LEU A 128 5.76 8.37 16.31
CA LEU A 128 7.01 8.93 16.85
C LEU A 128 8.02 7.79 16.96
N VAL A 129 8.98 7.79 16.05
CA VAL A 129 9.96 6.71 15.95
C VAL A 129 11.28 7.16 16.55
N THR A 130 11.67 6.47 17.61
CA THR A 130 12.96 6.67 18.28
C THR A 130 13.99 5.76 17.65
N ASN A 131 15.11 6.32 17.24
CA ASN A 131 16.29 5.63 16.72
C ASN A 131 15.98 4.59 15.61
N PRO A 132 15.34 4.98 14.49
CA PRO A 132 15.06 4.09 13.38
C PRO A 132 16.34 3.78 12.61
N GLU A 133 16.93 2.61 12.82
CA GLU A 133 18.19 2.22 12.18
C GLU A 133 18.00 1.83 10.70
N ASN A 134 16.90 1.13 10.38
CA ASN A 134 16.62 0.61 9.06
C ASN A 134 15.23 1.09 8.59
N LEU A 135 15.18 2.27 7.99
CA LEU A 135 13.99 2.78 7.30
C LEU A 135 14.24 2.74 5.80
N THR A 136 13.39 2.04 5.06
CA THR A 136 13.52 1.90 3.60
C THR A 136 12.22 2.25 2.88
N ASN A 137 12.32 2.65 1.62
CA ASN A 137 11.18 2.72 0.74
C ASN A 137 10.82 1.32 0.19
N TRP A 138 9.78 1.24 -0.61
CA TRP A 138 9.28 0.01 -1.23
C TRP A 138 10.25 -0.63 -2.26
N LEU A 139 11.28 0.10 -2.71
CA LEU A 139 12.37 -0.42 -3.53
C LEU A 139 13.52 -1.00 -2.70
N GLY A 140 13.45 -0.91 -1.37
CA GLY A 140 14.52 -1.29 -0.47
C GLY A 140 15.64 -0.25 -0.35
N GLU A 141 15.45 0.95 -0.92
CA GLU A 141 16.39 2.04 -0.80
C GLU A 141 16.30 2.71 0.57
N PRO A 142 17.43 3.04 1.20
CA PRO A 142 17.41 3.66 2.52
C PRO A 142 16.82 5.06 2.47
N ILE A 143 15.90 5.33 3.39
CA ILE A 143 15.42 6.67 3.69
C ILE A 143 16.29 7.22 4.82
N ARG A 144 16.75 8.46 4.70
CA ARG A 144 17.57 9.11 5.72
C ARG A 144 16.84 9.17 7.05
N THR A 145 17.51 8.73 8.11
CA THR A 145 16.96 8.69 9.46
C THR A 145 17.61 9.72 10.37
N PHE A 146 16.85 10.14 11.38
CA PHE A 146 17.27 11.00 12.48
C PHE A 146 16.98 10.28 13.80
N PRO A 147 17.68 10.59 14.88
CA PRO A 147 17.47 9.92 16.16
C PRO A 147 16.03 9.95 16.68
N GLN A 148 15.30 11.02 16.37
CA GLN A 148 13.86 11.11 16.58
C GLN A 148 13.17 11.45 15.27
N MET A 149 12.18 10.66 14.86
CA MET A 149 11.40 10.91 13.64
C MET A 149 9.91 10.94 13.93
N ALA A 150 9.18 11.70 13.12
CA ALA A 150 7.72 11.67 13.06
C ALA A 150 7.29 11.16 11.68
N LEU A 151 6.61 10.00 11.62
CA LEU A 151 6.11 9.42 10.39
C LEU A 151 4.62 9.68 10.23
N CYS A 152 4.21 10.04 9.01
CA CYS A 152 2.84 10.38 8.69
C CYS A 152 1.89 9.21 8.96
N ARG A 153 0.80 9.48 9.69
CA ARG A 153 -0.25 8.52 10.03
C ARG A 153 -1.61 8.91 9.43
N CYS A 154 -1.81 10.19 9.11
CA CYS A 154 -3.07 10.74 8.60
C CYS A 154 -3.26 10.56 7.09
N GLY A 155 -2.18 10.32 6.33
CA GLY A 155 -2.20 10.20 4.88
C GLY A 155 -2.17 11.52 4.11
N ALA A 156 -2.28 12.67 4.80
CA ALA A 156 -2.38 13.98 4.17
C ALA A 156 -1.03 14.71 4.00
N SER A 157 0.06 14.25 4.66
CA SER A 157 1.38 14.90 4.54
C SER A 157 1.81 15.02 3.08
N GLU A 158 2.40 16.16 2.72
CA GLU A 158 3.02 16.41 1.41
C GLU A 158 4.46 15.85 1.34
N THR A 159 5.07 15.61 2.51
CA THR A 159 6.46 15.12 2.65
C THR A 159 6.53 13.65 3.05
N LYS A 160 5.55 12.82 2.64
CA LYS A 160 5.53 11.39 2.98
C LYS A 160 6.87 10.71 2.70
N PRO A 161 7.37 9.84 3.59
CA PRO A 161 6.69 9.27 4.76
C PRO A 161 6.75 10.16 6.03
N LEU A 162 7.40 11.32 6.00
CA LEU A 162 7.54 12.21 7.15
C LEU A 162 6.22 12.93 7.47
N CYS A 163 6.07 13.31 8.72
CA CYS A 163 4.97 14.15 9.16
C CYS A 163 5.33 15.63 8.95
N ASP A 164 4.42 16.38 8.33
CA ASP A 164 4.51 17.82 8.13
C ASP A 164 3.51 18.63 8.97
N GLY A 165 2.80 17.96 9.89
CA GLY A 165 1.77 18.58 10.73
C GLY A 165 0.36 18.62 10.13
N SER A 166 0.18 18.21 8.86
CA SER A 166 -1.12 18.22 8.16
C SER A 166 -2.24 17.48 8.91
N HIS A 167 -1.92 16.53 9.80
CA HIS A 167 -2.91 15.80 10.60
C HIS A 167 -3.80 16.74 11.42
N ALA A 168 -3.28 17.87 11.91
CA ALA A 168 -4.05 18.85 12.65
C ALA A 168 -5.04 19.61 11.74
N GLN A 169 -4.62 19.93 10.51
CA GLN A 169 -5.43 20.68 9.55
C GLN A 169 -6.58 19.85 8.99
N VAL A 170 -6.35 18.53 8.77
CA VAL A 170 -7.39 17.63 8.25
C VAL A 170 -8.27 17.03 9.36
N GLY A 171 -8.08 17.41 10.61
CA GLY A 171 -8.85 16.86 11.75
C GLY A 171 -8.69 15.34 11.91
N PHE A 172 -7.47 14.84 11.74
CA PHE A 172 -7.19 13.40 11.84
C PHE A 172 -7.53 12.88 13.24
N SER A 173 -8.24 11.76 13.32
CA SER A 173 -8.46 11.02 14.56
C SER A 173 -7.73 9.68 14.56
N GLY A 174 -6.96 9.43 15.61
CA GLY A 174 -6.31 8.17 15.92
C GLY A 174 -7.23 7.11 16.52
N ALA A 175 -8.48 7.43 16.78
CA ALA A 175 -9.44 6.53 17.40
C ALA A 175 -9.71 5.28 16.55
N LYS A 176 -9.97 4.17 17.24
CA LYS A 176 -10.46 2.93 16.62
C LYS A 176 -11.95 3.08 16.29
N ASP A 177 -12.34 2.56 15.12
CA ASP A 177 -13.76 2.49 14.74
C ASP A 177 -14.50 1.50 15.69
N PRO A 178 -15.61 1.90 16.32
CA PRO A 178 -16.38 1.01 17.19
C PRO A 178 -16.91 -0.23 16.45
N ASP A 179 -17.21 -0.11 15.16
CA ASP A 179 -17.74 -1.19 14.32
C ASP A 179 -16.63 -1.98 13.58
N ARG A 180 -15.37 -1.82 14.00
CA ARG A 180 -14.25 -2.57 13.42
C ARG A 180 -14.37 -4.05 13.70
N VAL A 181 -13.67 -4.86 12.89
CA VAL A 181 -13.40 -6.26 13.24
C VAL A 181 -12.68 -6.29 14.61
N PRO A 182 -13.16 -7.05 15.58
CA PRO A 182 -12.53 -7.12 16.90
C PRO A 182 -11.08 -7.58 16.83
N ASP A 183 -10.25 -7.05 17.72
CA ASP A 183 -8.87 -7.49 17.91
C ASP A 183 -8.88 -8.77 18.77
N HIS A 184 -9.22 -9.88 18.14
CA HIS A 184 -9.42 -11.19 18.76
C HIS A 184 -8.58 -12.25 18.07
N LEU A 185 -7.92 -13.11 18.86
CA LEU A 185 -7.11 -14.21 18.34
C LEU A 185 -7.95 -15.50 18.30
N ASP A 186 -8.37 -15.86 17.09
CA ASP A 186 -9.04 -17.15 16.83
C ASP A 186 -8.01 -18.27 16.66
N THR A 187 -8.38 -19.47 17.06
CA THR A 187 -7.50 -20.65 17.00
C THR A 187 -8.18 -21.76 16.21
N TYR A 188 -7.51 -22.25 15.20
CA TYR A 188 -7.98 -23.31 14.30
C TYR A 188 -7.06 -24.52 14.41
N PRO A 189 -7.44 -25.56 15.17
CA PRO A 189 -6.64 -26.77 15.30
C PRO A 189 -6.66 -27.58 14.00
N GLY A 190 -5.48 -27.98 13.53
CA GLY A 190 -5.31 -28.93 12.44
C GLY A 190 -4.57 -30.18 12.88
N THR A 191 -4.53 -31.21 12.02
CA THR A 191 -3.89 -32.49 12.32
C THR A 191 -2.37 -32.34 12.53
N ALA A 192 -1.73 -31.50 11.72
CA ALA A 192 -0.29 -31.30 11.75
C ALA A 192 0.13 -29.91 12.23
N LEU A 193 -0.74 -28.91 12.10
CA LEU A 193 -0.45 -27.52 12.45
C LEU A 193 -1.70 -26.83 12.98
N THR A 194 -1.58 -26.13 14.09
CA THR A 194 -2.60 -25.19 14.56
C THR A 194 -2.33 -23.81 13.98
N VAL A 195 -3.31 -23.21 13.33
CA VAL A 195 -3.22 -21.83 12.81
C VAL A 195 -3.98 -20.90 13.74
N THR A 196 -3.39 -19.76 14.05
CA THR A 196 -4.09 -18.67 14.74
C THR A 196 -4.30 -17.50 13.77
N ASP A 197 -5.42 -16.81 13.91
CA ASP A 197 -5.78 -15.65 13.08
C ASP A 197 -6.32 -14.52 13.96
N ASN A 198 -5.71 -13.35 13.87
CA ASN A 198 -6.25 -12.12 14.41
C ASN A 198 -6.71 -11.24 13.25
N ARG A 199 -7.97 -11.39 12.88
CA ARG A 199 -8.55 -10.66 11.75
C ARG A 199 -8.56 -9.16 11.94
N GLY A 200 -8.59 -8.67 13.18
CA GLY A 200 -8.58 -7.24 13.51
C GLY A 200 -7.33 -6.50 13.04
N ILE A 201 -6.18 -7.19 12.92
CA ILE A 201 -4.90 -6.60 12.46
C ILE A 201 -4.52 -7.02 11.04
N CYS A 202 -5.42 -7.68 10.31
CA CYS A 202 -5.15 -8.12 8.95
C CYS A 202 -5.10 -6.92 7.98
N ALA A 203 -3.98 -6.75 7.29
CA ALA A 203 -3.81 -5.71 6.28
C ALA A 203 -4.40 -6.08 4.89
N HIS A 204 -5.04 -7.25 4.77
CA HIS A 204 -5.69 -7.75 3.55
C HIS A 204 -4.78 -7.82 2.31
N SER A 205 -3.49 -8.12 2.51
CA SER A 205 -2.50 -8.24 1.42
C SER A 205 -2.74 -9.39 0.44
N GLY A 206 -3.66 -10.32 0.74
CA GLY A 206 -3.97 -11.47 -0.12
C GLY A 206 -2.93 -12.60 -0.09
N PHE A 207 -1.84 -12.48 0.63
CA PHE A 207 -0.75 -13.47 0.62
C PHE A 207 -1.21 -14.88 0.98
N CYS A 208 -2.06 -15.02 2.00
CA CYS A 208 -2.55 -16.32 2.45
C CYS A 208 -3.47 -16.98 1.40
N THR A 209 -4.41 -16.23 0.86
CA THR A 209 -5.38 -16.72 -0.14
C THR A 209 -4.73 -17.07 -1.47
N ASN A 210 -3.67 -16.36 -1.86
CA ASN A 210 -2.94 -16.64 -3.09
C ASN A 210 -2.01 -17.87 -2.97
N ARG A 211 -1.42 -18.08 -1.79
CA ARG A 211 -0.45 -19.17 -1.57
C ARG A 211 -1.08 -20.49 -1.17
N ALA A 212 -2.14 -20.46 -0.38
CA ALA A 212 -2.83 -21.66 0.10
C ALA A 212 -4.36 -21.48 0.10
N PRO A 213 -4.99 -21.32 -1.08
CA PRO A 213 -6.43 -21.02 -1.21
C PRO A 213 -7.34 -22.11 -0.65
N THR A 214 -6.85 -23.35 -0.55
CA THR A 214 -7.57 -24.48 0.05
C THR A 214 -7.59 -24.44 1.57
N ALA A 215 -6.63 -23.76 2.18
CA ALA A 215 -6.54 -23.57 3.62
C ALA A 215 -7.07 -22.20 4.08
N PHE A 216 -6.93 -21.14 3.25
CA PHE A 216 -7.43 -19.80 3.53
C PHE A 216 -8.50 -19.44 2.50
N ARG A 217 -9.76 -19.69 2.86
CA ARG A 217 -10.90 -19.77 1.95
C ARG A 217 -11.74 -18.50 2.01
N THR A 218 -11.62 -17.66 0.99
CA THR A 218 -12.52 -16.50 0.84
C THR A 218 -13.98 -16.95 0.72
N ALA A 219 -14.89 -16.17 1.29
CA ALA A 219 -16.34 -16.42 1.31
C ALA A 219 -16.78 -17.75 1.98
N HIS A 220 -15.93 -18.35 2.81
CA HIS A 220 -16.28 -19.54 3.63
C HIS A 220 -16.04 -19.29 5.12
N GLU A 221 -16.90 -19.89 5.94
CA GLU A 221 -16.71 -19.96 7.38
C GLU A 221 -16.52 -21.43 7.82
N PRO A 222 -15.50 -21.74 8.62
CA PRO A 222 -14.42 -20.83 9.01
C PRO A 222 -13.51 -20.49 7.83
N PHE A 223 -12.95 -19.26 7.84
CA PHE A 223 -11.99 -18.81 6.82
C PHE A 223 -10.73 -19.69 6.77
N VAL A 224 -10.25 -20.10 7.95
CA VAL A 224 -9.05 -20.93 8.08
C VAL A 224 -9.43 -22.40 8.19
N ALA A 225 -8.89 -23.24 7.29
CA ALA A 225 -9.02 -24.70 7.29
C ALA A 225 -7.61 -25.34 7.30
N PRO A 226 -6.98 -25.56 8.46
CA PRO A 226 -5.57 -25.98 8.55
C PRO A 226 -5.24 -27.30 7.84
N ASN A 227 -6.23 -28.17 7.65
CA ASN A 227 -6.03 -29.44 6.92
C ASN A 227 -6.19 -29.30 5.39
N GLY A 228 -6.45 -28.10 4.89
CA GLY A 228 -6.62 -27.83 3.46
C GLY A 228 -5.32 -27.73 2.66
N ALA A 229 -4.16 -27.68 3.34
CA ALA A 229 -2.84 -27.67 2.69
C ALA A 229 -1.80 -28.39 3.56
N PRO A 230 -0.66 -28.83 2.96
CA PRO A 230 0.44 -29.44 3.70
C PRO A 230 1.00 -28.51 4.80
N ALA A 231 1.42 -29.07 5.94
CA ALA A 231 1.92 -28.30 7.07
C ALA A 231 3.08 -27.36 6.70
N GLY A 232 4.06 -27.81 5.90
CA GLY A 232 5.17 -26.98 5.46
C GLY A 232 4.74 -25.78 4.61
N GLU A 233 3.67 -25.92 3.83
CA GLU A 233 3.08 -24.83 3.05
C GLU A 233 2.39 -23.80 3.97
N LEU A 234 1.62 -24.28 4.94
CA LEU A 234 0.99 -23.42 5.93
C LEU A 234 1.99 -22.65 6.79
N MET A 235 3.08 -23.33 7.21
CA MET A 235 4.16 -22.68 7.95
C MET A 235 4.78 -21.53 7.16
N ALA A 236 5.03 -21.73 5.86
CA ALA A 236 5.55 -20.69 4.98
C ALA A 236 4.57 -19.52 4.82
N VAL A 237 3.27 -19.81 4.68
CA VAL A 237 2.23 -18.77 4.56
C VAL A 237 2.09 -17.96 5.84
N VAL A 238 2.08 -18.62 6.99
CA VAL A 238 2.01 -17.96 8.30
C VAL A 238 3.22 -17.04 8.50
N GLY A 239 4.43 -17.54 8.19
CA GLY A 239 5.66 -16.77 8.31
C GLY A 239 5.76 -15.57 7.34
N ALA A 240 5.06 -15.64 6.21
CA ALA A 240 5.04 -14.58 5.19
C ALA A 240 3.89 -13.56 5.39
N CYS A 241 3.03 -13.72 6.40
CA CYS A 241 1.93 -12.79 6.65
C CYS A 241 2.47 -11.40 7.04
N PRO A 242 2.31 -10.34 6.21
CA PRO A 242 3.01 -9.08 6.44
C PRO A 242 2.48 -8.27 7.63
N SER A 243 1.28 -8.57 8.11
CA SER A 243 0.68 -7.88 9.26
C SER A 243 0.78 -8.67 10.57
N GLY A 244 1.34 -9.89 10.55
CA GLY A 244 1.35 -10.75 11.73
C GLY A 244 -0.05 -11.17 12.20
N ALA A 245 -1.08 -11.05 11.34
CA ALA A 245 -2.43 -11.51 11.64
C ALA A 245 -2.50 -13.03 11.77
N LEU A 246 -1.75 -13.75 10.92
CA LEU A 246 -1.63 -15.21 11.02
C LEU A 246 -0.46 -15.58 11.92
N GLY A 247 -0.69 -16.61 12.73
CA GLY A 247 0.31 -17.18 13.61
C GLY A 247 0.17 -18.69 13.74
N SER A 248 1.12 -19.31 14.43
CA SER A 248 1.05 -20.72 14.83
C SER A 248 2.01 -20.96 15.98
N PRO A 249 1.60 -21.71 17.03
CA PRO A 249 2.51 -22.11 18.10
C PRO A 249 3.69 -22.98 17.63
N GLN A 250 3.56 -23.64 16.47
CA GLN A 250 4.57 -24.52 15.90
C GLN A 250 5.52 -23.79 14.94
N VAL A 251 5.27 -22.52 14.60
CA VAL A 251 6.11 -21.72 13.70
C VAL A 251 6.99 -20.80 14.52
N VAL A 252 8.28 -21.03 14.48
CA VAL A 252 9.28 -20.11 15.01
C VAL A 252 9.71 -19.18 13.88
N LEU A 253 9.39 -17.90 14.00
CA LEU A 253 9.84 -16.90 13.05
C LEU A 253 11.34 -16.67 13.22
N PRO A 254 12.09 -16.48 12.13
CA PRO A 254 13.50 -16.13 12.23
C PRO A 254 13.65 -14.78 12.91
N HIS A 255 14.69 -14.63 13.73
CA HIS A 255 15.05 -13.32 14.26
C HIS A 255 15.41 -12.38 13.12
N ARG A 256 14.87 -11.16 13.15
CA ARG A 256 15.15 -10.09 12.20
C ARG A 256 15.64 -8.86 12.95
N ASP A 257 16.51 -8.11 12.33
CA ASP A 257 16.89 -6.80 12.84
C ASP A 257 15.69 -5.83 12.76
N PRO A 258 15.60 -4.87 13.69
CA PRO A 258 14.58 -3.81 13.62
C PRO A 258 14.59 -3.09 12.28
N ALA A 259 13.44 -3.07 11.62
CA ALA A 259 13.30 -2.39 10.33
C ALA A 259 11.87 -1.87 10.11
N ILE A 260 11.78 -0.75 9.40
CA ILE A 260 10.52 -0.16 8.94
C ILE A 260 10.61 0.00 7.43
N GLU A 261 9.72 -0.65 6.70
CA GLU A 261 9.58 -0.52 5.25
C GLU A 261 8.33 0.29 4.91
N VAL A 262 8.47 1.30 4.07
CA VAL A 262 7.37 2.08 3.53
C VAL A 262 6.84 1.35 2.30
N SER A 263 5.72 0.65 2.41
CA SER A 263 5.12 -0.05 1.25
C SER A 263 4.60 0.94 0.22
N LYS A 264 4.65 0.56 -1.06
CA LYS A 264 4.07 1.37 -2.15
C LYS A 264 2.56 1.49 -1.95
N ASP A 265 2.07 2.73 -1.90
CA ASP A 265 0.64 3.07 -1.72
C ASP A 265 -0.05 2.29 -0.57
N GLY A 266 0.72 1.87 0.43
CA GLY A 266 0.32 0.94 1.47
C GLY A 266 0.79 1.31 2.88
N PRO A 267 0.80 0.35 3.82
CA PRO A 267 1.17 0.55 5.21
C PRO A 267 2.69 0.69 5.42
N TYR A 268 3.10 1.10 6.61
CA TYR A 268 4.44 0.78 7.11
C TYR A 268 4.47 -0.70 7.52
N ARG A 269 5.48 -1.43 7.08
CA ARG A 269 5.76 -2.81 7.50
C ARG A 269 6.90 -2.79 8.50
N VAL A 270 6.63 -3.20 9.72
CA VAL A 270 7.61 -3.21 10.82
C VAL A 270 8.01 -4.64 11.11
N THR A 271 9.30 -4.88 11.26
CA THR A 271 9.88 -6.20 11.59
C THR A 271 10.93 -6.06 12.69
N GLY A 272 11.33 -7.18 13.32
CA GLY A 272 12.40 -7.22 14.31
C GLY A 272 11.95 -6.88 15.72
N THR A 273 10.72 -7.22 16.08
CA THR A 273 10.16 -7.06 17.45
C THR A 273 10.26 -5.62 17.97
N VAL A 274 10.10 -4.63 17.08
CA VAL A 274 10.08 -3.22 17.46
C VAL A 274 8.91 -2.97 18.41
N PRO A 275 9.11 -2.44 19.63
CA PRO A 275 8.02 -2.11 20.53
C PRO A 275 7.08 -1.06 19.93
N LEU A 276 5.77 -1.29 20.06
CA LEU A 276 4.72 -0.35 19.71
C LEU A 276 3.93 -0.02 20.97
N ASP A 277 3.85 1.25 21.32
CA ASP A 277 3.19 1.70 22.53
C ASP A 277 1.76 1.14 22.69
N GLY A 278 1.44 0.73 23.91
CA GLY A 278 0.13 0.18 24.26
C GLY A 278 -0.20 -1.17 23.65
N THR A 279 0.77 -1.90 23.06
CA THR A 279 0.54 -3.20 22.43
C THR A 279 1.45 -4.29 22.98
N ALA A 280 1.01 -5.56 22.86
CA ALA A 280 1.87 -6.69 23.14
C ALA A 280 2.99 -6.81 22.09
N PRO A 281 4.20 -7.26 22.47
CA PRO A 281 5.31 -7.47 21.54
C PRO A 281 4.93 -8.40 20.39
N ARG A 282 5.33 -8.02 19.15
CA ARG A 282 5.13 -8.79 17.93
C ARG A 282 6.41 -8.78 17.10
N GLU A 283 6.74 -9.89 16.46
CA GLU A 283 7.90 -9.96 15.57
C GLU A 283 7.75 -9.05 14.35
N HIS A 284 6.53 -8.93 13.85
CA HIS A 284 6.21 -8.02 12.75
C HIS A 284 4.75 -7.60 12.78
N TYR A 285 4.48 -6.43 12.20
CA TYR A 285 3.12 -5.88 12.07
C TYR A 285 3.07 -4.80 10.98
N SER A 286 1.84 -4.43 10.58
CA SER A 286 1.63 -3.36 9.59
C SER A 286 0.87 -2.20 10.20
N LEU A 287 1.40 -0.98 10.07
CA LEU A 287 0.81 0.26 10.60
C LEU A 287 0.10 1.06 9.51
N CYS A 288 -1.04 1.64 9.87
CA CYS A 288 -1.82 2.48 8.97
C CYS A 288 -1.05 3.74 8.58
N ARG A 289 -0.98 4.03 7.28
CA ARG A 289 -0.37 5.24 6.72
C ARG A 289 -1.36 6.14 5.98
N CYS A 290 -2.52 5.62 5.60
CA CYS A 290 -3.55 6.34 4.85
C CYS A 290 -4.55 7.13 5.73
N GLY A 291 -4.51 6.99 7.04
CA GLY A 291 -5.43 7.66 7.97
C GLY A 291 -6.80 6.99 8.16
N HIS A 292 -7.18 6.05 7.29
CA HIS A 292 -8.54 5.51 7.22
C HIS A 292 -8.70 4.10 7.81
N SER A 293 -7.64 3.51 8.40
CA SER A 293 -7.80 2.21 9.06
C SER A 293 -8.89 2.26 10.13
N ARG A 294 -9.72 1.24 10.17
CA ARG A 294 -10.74 1.05 11.21
C ARG A 294 -10.15 0.58 12.53
N ASN A 295 -9.00 -0.08 12.52
CA ASN A 295 -8.30 -0.57 13.71
C ASN A 295 -6.93 0.09 13.93
N LYS A 296 -6.88 1.43 13.94
CA LYS A 296 -5.64 2.17 14.21
C LYS A 296 -4.99 1.74 15.54
N PRO A 297 -3.67 1.65 15.65
CA PRO A 297 -2.66 2.03 14.66
C PRO A 297 -2.44 1.01 13.55
N PHE A 298 -2.95 -0.22 13.65
CA PHE A 298 -2.74 -1.26 12.65
C PHE A 298 -3.43 -0.95 11.31
N CYS A 299 -2.86 -1.45 10.23
CA CYS A 299 -3.47 -1.38 8.91
C CYS A 299 -4.65 -2.37 8.83
N SER A 300 -5.78 -1.92 8.27
CA SER A 300 -6.95 -2.75 7.98
C SER A 300 -7.28 -2.87 6.49
N GLY A 301 -6.30 -2.58 5.61
CA GLY A 301 -6.50 -2.65 4.17
C GLY A 301 -7.29 -1.48 3.56
N MET A 302 -7.71 -0.49 4.35
CA MET A 302 -8.53 0.62 3.85
C MET A 302 -7.83 1.48 2.80
N HIS A 303 -6.49 1.49 2.74
CA HIS A 303 -5.74 2.21 1.69
C HIS A 303 -6.15 1.79 0.26
N TYR A 304 -6.56 0.54 0.04
CA TYR A 304 -7.09 0.08 -1.24
C TYR A 304 -8.42 0.74 -1.62
N TYR A 305 -9.28 1.03 -0.63
CA TYR A 305 -10.63 1.56 -0.86
C TYR A 305 -10.67 3.07 -0.95
N VAL A 306 -9.75 3.77 -0.29
CA VAL A 306 -9.70 5.24 -0.29
C VAL A 306 -8.78 5.81 -1.38
N GLY A 307 -8.16 4.94 -2.19
CA GLY A 307 -7.26 5.37 -3.25
C GLY A 307 -6.02 6.08 -2.71
N PHE A 308 -5.49 5.63 -1.56
CA PHE A 308 -4.28 6.21 -0.99
C PHE A 308 -3.09 6.01 -1.93
N GLN A 309 -2.37 7.08 -2.21
CA GLN A 309 -1.20 7.06 -3.09
C GLN A 309 -0.04 7.83 -2.47
N ASP A 310 1.16 7.33 -2.73
CA ASP A 310 2.39 8.07 -2.50
C ASP A 310 2.62 9.11 -3.58
N PRO A 311 3.37 10.17 -3.31
CA PRO A 311 3.87 11.04 -4.36
C PRO A 311 4.58 10.20 -5.43
N PRO A 312 4.32 10.43 -6.73
CA PRO A 312 5.00 9.70 -7.78
C PRO A 312 6.51 9.98 -7.72
N LEU A 313 7.30 8.94 -7.91
CA LEU A 313 8.74 9.12 -8.13
C LEU A 313 8.95 9.78 -9.50
N SER A 314 10.04 10.54 -9.65
CA SER A 314 10.40 11.17 -10.92
C SER A 314 10.58 10.13 -12.04
N GLU A 315 11.07 8.93 -11.69
CA GLU A 315 11.19 7.77 -12.57
C GLU A 315 10.66 6.54 -11.81
N GLU A 316 9.45 6.13 -12.12
CA GLU A 316 8.88 4.90 -11.56
C GLU A 316 9.40 3.69 -12.32
N PRO A 317 9.96 2.68 -11.66
CA PRO A 317 10.46 1.50 -12.33
C PRO A 317 9.32 0.71 -12.99
N THR A 318 9.62 0.01 -14.06
CA THR A 318 8.74 -1.03 -14.59
C THR A 318 8.59 -2.17 -13.58
N LEU A 319 7.57 -3.01 -13.73
CA LEU A 319 7.42 -4.20 -12.89
C LEU A 319 8.65 -5.14 -13.03
N CYS A 320 9.26 -5.17 -14.23
CA CYS A 320 10.49 -5.92 -14.48
C CYS A 320 11.68 -5.38 -13.66
N GLU A 321 11.88 -4.07 -13.67
CA GLU A 321 12.95 -3.42 -12.90
C GLU A 321 12.73 -3.59 -11.39
N TRP A 322 11.50 -3.42 -10.93
CA TRP A 322 11.15 -3.67 -9.54
C TRP A 322 11.38 -5.13 -9.12
N ALA A 323 11.11 -6.10 -10.01
CA ALA A 323 11.41 -7.52 -9.78
C ALA A 323 12.91 -7.81 -9.61
N GLY A 324 13.80 -6.92 -10.04
CA GLY A 324 15.25 -7.12 -10.14
C GLY A 324 15.70 -7.60 -11.53
N GLY A 325 14.90 -7.35 -12.56
CA GLY A 325 15.19 -7.60 -13.97
C GLY A 325 15.24 -9.09 -14.36
N LEU A 326 15.75 -9.34 -15.56
CA LEU A 326 15.91 -10.68 -16.10
C LEU A 326 16.67 -11.65 -15.16
N PRO A 327 17.75 -11.25 -14.45
CA PRO A 327 18.45 -12.18 -13.55
C PRO A 327 17.56 -12.70 -12.42
N ALA A 328 16.72 -11.85 -11.82
CA ALA A 328 15.81 -12.25 -10.75
C ALA A 328 14.67 -13.14 -11.26
N LEU A 329 14.09 -12.80 -12.40
CA LEU A 329 13.06 -13.60 -13.05
C LEU A 329 13.59 -14.95 -13.51
N THR A 330 14.84 -15.03 -14.04
CA THR A 330 15.50 -16.29 -14.39
C THR A 330 15.74 -17.15 -13.15
N ARG A 331 16.19 -16.57 -12.06
CA ARG A 331 16.37 -17.29 -10.79
C ARG A 331 15.04 -17.89 -10.32
N MET A 332 13.96 -17.11 -10.37
CA MET A 332 12.62 -17.56 -10.02
C MET A 332 12.15 -18.72 -10.88
N THR A 333 12.25 -18.62 -12.21
CA THR A 333 11.79 -19.70 -13.12
C THR A 333 12.62 -20.95 -12.97
N LYS A 334 13.92 -20.86 -12.72
CA LYS A 334 14.77 -22.02 -12.41
C LYS A 334 14.36 -22.72 -11.11
N ILE A 335 14.07 -21.97 -10.06
CA ILE A 335 13.53 -22.53 -8.80
C ILE A 335 12.15 -23.16 -9.08
N PHE A 336 11.30 -22.49 -9.83
CA PHE A 336 9.96 -22.98 -10.14
C PHE A 336 9.99 -24.34 -10.86
N TYR A 337 10.68 -24.45 -11.97
CA TYR A 337 10.73 -25.68 -12.74
C TYR A 337 11.63 -26.76 -12.10
N GLY A 338 12.78 -26.39 -11.55
CA GLY A 338 13.74 -27.32 -10.98
C GLY A 338 13.39 -27.85 -9.59
N LYS A 339 12.67 -27.08 -8.79
CA LYS A 339 12.27 -27.49 -7.43
C LYS A 339 10.78 -27.81 -7.35
N TYR A 340 9.91 -26.85 -7.67
CA TYR A 340 8.49 -26.99 -7.41
C TYR A 340 7.78 -27.89 -8.41
N VAL A 341 7.95 -27.66 -9.71
CA VAL A 341 7.32 -28.50 -10.74
C VAL A 341 7.89 -29.92 -10.73
N ALA A 342 9.19 -30.06 -10.58
CA ALA A 342 9.85 -31.38 -10.58
C ALA A 342 9.38 -32.28 -9.42
N GLN A 343 8.89 -31.72 -8.32
CA GLN A 343 8.44 -32.45 -7.13
C GLN A 343 6.92 -32.49 -6.99
N ASP A 344 6.17 -31.93 -7.94
CA ASP A 344 4.71 -31.86 -7.87
C ASP A 344 4.09 -32.97 -8.74
N ASP A 345 3.36 -33.90 -8.09
CA ASP A 345 2.78 -35.06 -8.75
C ASP A 345 1.79 -34.69 -9.87
N LEU A 346 1.17 -33.51 -9.78
CA LEU A 346 0.22 -33.04 -10.79
C LEU A 346 0.90 -32.38 -11.98
N LEU A 347 1.96 -31.60 -11.76
CA LEU A 347 2.63 -30.82 -12.82
C LEU A 347 3.84 -31.53 -13.44
N ALA A 348 4.60 -32.36 -12.69
CA ALA A 348 5.79 -33.00 -13.20
C ALA A 348 5.55 -33.80 -14.51
N PRO A 349 4.46 -34.56 -14.67
CA PRO A 349 4.19 -35.26 -15.92
C PRO A 349 4.01 -34.33 -17.13
N LEU A 350 3.41 -33.15 -16.91
CA LEU A 350 3.16 -32.18 -17.98
C LEU A 350 4.45 -31.56 -18.52
N PHE A 351 5.48 -31.42 -17.68
CA PHE A 351 6.77 -30.83 -18.02
C PHE A 351 7.89 -31.86 -18.21
N ALA A 352 7.59 -33.18 -18.23
CA ALA A 352 8.58 -34.25 -18.36
C ALA A 352 9.43 -34.18 -19.64
N ARG A 353 8.92 -33.52 -20.69
CA ARG A 353 9.61 -33.32 -21.97
C ARG A 353 10.00 -31.87 -22.22
N MET A 354 10.04 -31.07 -21.18
CA MET A 354 10.45 -29.67 -21.25
C MET A 354 11.89 -29.54 -21.76
N SER A 355 12.13 -28.57 -22.65
CA SER A 355 13.48 -28.27 -23.10
C SER A 355 14.33 -27.70 -21.94
N PRO A 356 15.64 -27.92 -21.92
CA PRO A 356 16.51 -27.42 -20.84
C PRO A 356 16.49 -25.90 -20.68
N ASP A 357 16.22 -25.15 -21.73
CA ASP A 357 16.16 -23.68 -21.77
C ASP A 357 14.78 -23.13 -21.51
N HIS A 358 13.79 -23.98 -21.20
CA HIS A 358 12.42 -23.54 -20.94
C HIS A 358 12.30 -22.50 -19.78
N PRO A 359 13.01 -22.68 -18.65
CA PRO A 359 13.00 -21.65 -17.59
C PRO A 359 13.46 -20.27 -18.08
N GLU A 360 14.50 -20.23 -18.91
CA GLU A 360 15.03 -19.00 -19.51
C GLU A 360 14.04 -18.36 -20.48
N ARG A 361 13.33 -19.17 -21.28
CA ARG A 361 12.27 -18.66 -22.19
C ARG A 361 11.12 -18.03 -21.42
N VAL A 362 10.69 -18.68 -20.34
CA VAL A 362 9.64 -18.13 -19.48
C VAL A 362 10.11 -16.86 -18.78
N ALA A 363 11.36 -16.80 -18.33
CA ALA A 363 11.94 -15.58 -17.78
C ALA A 363 11.99 -14.44 -18.81
N ALA A 364 12.36 -14.72 -20.07
CA ALA A 364 12.36 -13.74 -21.15
C ALA A 364 10.93 -13.22 -21.45
N TRP A 365 9.93 -14.10 -21.45
CA TRP A 365 8.53 -13.74 -21.60
C TRP A 365 8.06 -12.81 -20.48
N LEU A 366 8.32 -13.17 -19.21
CA LEU A 366 7.97 -12.36 -18.06
C LEU A 366 8.70 -11.00 -18.07
N THR A 367 9.98 -10.99 -18.48
CA THR A 367 10.75 -9.75 -18.62
C THR A 367 10.07 -8.78 -19.58
N GLU A 368 9.71 -9.23 -20.77
CA GLU A 368 9.04 -8.41 -21.77
C GLU A 368 7.64 -7.98 -21.32
N THR A 369 6.86 -8.92 -20.77
CA THR A 369 5.52 -8.64 -20.24
C THR A 369 5.55 -7.59 -19.14
N PHE A 370 6.53 -7.63 -18.26
CA PHE A 370 6.67 -6.71 -17.13
C PHE A 370 7.33 -5.37 -17.48
N GLY A 371 7.45 -5.08 -18.78
CA GLY A 371 7.91 -3.78 -19.26
C GLY A 371 9.42 -3.67 -19.48
N GLY A 372 10.14 -4.78 -19.38
CA GLY A 372 11.57 -4.87 -19.74
C GLY A 372 11.81 -4.98 -21.26
N PRO A 373 13.05 -5.33 -21.67
CA PRO A 373 13.42 -5.51 -23.07
C PRO A 373 12.58 -6.58 -23.78
N LYS A 374 12.40 -6.43 -25.10
CA LYS A 374 11.60 -7.34 -25.94
C LYS A 374 12.32 -8.67 -26.26
N LEU A 375 12.89 -9.29 -25.24
CA LEU A 375 13.74 -10.48 -25.39
C LEU A 375 13.00 -11.67 -25.97
N TYR A 376 11.76 -11.90 -25.56
CA TYR A 376 11.00 -13.05 -26.06
C TYR A 376 10.57 -12.85 -27.51
N THR A 377 10.18 -11.64 -27.88
CA THR A 377 9.83 -11.29 -29.26
C THR A 377 11.05 -11.45 -30.18
N GLU A 378 12.22 -10.97 -29.76
CA GLU A 378 13.43 -10.98 -30.59
C GLU A 378 14.08 -12.35 -30.71
N GLN A 379 14.05 -13.17 -29.66
CA GLN A 379 14.76 -14.44 -29.61
C GLN A 379 13.89 -15.65 -29.93
N PHE A 380 12.58 -15.57 -29.65
CA PHE A 380 11.68 -16.72 -29.74
C PHE A 380 10.45 -16.51 -30.63
N GLY A 381 10.26 -15.33 -31.23
CA GLY A 381 9.15 -15.07 -32.16
C GLY A 381 7.87 -14.55 -31.52
N GLY A 382 7.94 -14.06 -30.28
CA GLY A 382 6.87 -13.29 -29.64
C GLY A 382 5.58 -14.06 -29.33
N TYR A 383 4.45 -13.34 -29.39
CA TYR A 383 3.15 -13.86 -29.01
C TYR A 383 2.73 -15.12 -29.77
N ASP A 384 2.91 -15.15 -31.09
CA ASP A 384 2.50 -16.29 -31.94
C ASP A 384 3.24 -17.58 -31.55
N HIS A 385 4.51 -17.48 -31.21
CA HIS A 385 5.28 -18.63 -30.73
C HIS A 385 4.75 -19.12 -29.37
N MET A 386 4.48 -18.23 -28.43
CA MET A 386 3.92 -18.59 -27.12
C MET A 386 2.57 -19.30 -27.26
N VAL A 387 1.69 -18.81 -28.15
CA VAL A 387 0.39 -19.44 -28.43
C VAL A 387 0.60 -20.83 -29.03
N ALA A 388 1.51 -20.99 -30.01
CA ALA A 388 1.81 -22.26 -30.65
C ALA A 388 2.32 -23.32 -29.64
N GLU A 389 3.12 -22.89 -28.66
CA GLU A 389 3.60 -23.77 -27.58
C GLU A 389 2.47 -24.29 -26.67
N HIS A 390 1.34 -23.63 -26.60
CA HIS A 390 0.19 -24.05 -25.80
C HIS A 390 -0.88 -24.80 -26.62
N ALA A 391 -0.93 -24.61 -27.94
CA ALA A 391 -1.97 -25.11 -28.81
C ALA A 391 -2.15 -26.64 -28.68
N GLY A 392 -3.41 -27.08 -28.50
CA GLY A 392 -3.79 -28.50 -28.44
C GLY A 392 -3.35 -29.26 -27.18
N LYS A 393 -2.74 -28.61 -26.20
CA LYS A 393 -2.33 -29.25 -24.91
C LYS A 393 -3.50 -29.52 -23.97
N ALA A 394 -4.67 -28.96 -24.21
CA ALA A 394 -5.90 -29.15 -23.43
C ALA A 394 -5.67 -28.96 -21.90
N LEU A 395 -4.97 -27.88 -21.54
CA LEU A 395 -4.66 -27.57 -20.14
C LEU A 395 -5.95 -27.48 -19.33
N THR A 396 -5.91 -27.94 -18.09
CA THR A 396 -7.04 -27.93 -17.17
C THR A 396 -6.93 -26.81 -16.14
N GLU A 397 -8.08 -26.39 -15.59
CA GLU A 397 -8.10 -25.42 -14.49
C GLU A 397 -7.33 -25.92 -13.25
N GLN A 398 -7.35 -27.23 -12.99
CA GLN A 398 -6.60 -27.81 -11.87
C GLN A 398 -5.09 -27.62 -12.05
N TRP A 399 -4.56 -27.87 -13.25
CA TRP A 399 -3.14 -27.63 -13.56
C TRP A 399 -2.79 -26.15 -13.46
N ARG A 400 -3.66 -25.29 -14.00
CA ARG A 400 -3.50 -23.85 -13.97
C ARG A 400 -3.40 -23.32 -12.53
N ALA A 401 -4.37 -23.67 -11.69
CA ALA A 401 -4.42 -23.22 -10.30
C ALA A 401 -3.18 -23.67 -9.52
N ARG A 402 -2.75 -24.92 -9.73
CA ARG A 402 -1.53 -25.45 -9.10
C ARG A 402 -0.27 -24.74 -9.59
N TRP A 403 -0.18 -24.51 -10.89
CA TRP A 403 0.92 -23.77 -11.51
C TRP A 403 1.02 -22.33 -10.93
N ALA A 404 -0.08 -21.62 -10.88
CA ALA A 404 -0.15 -20.26 -10.32
C ALA A 404 0.25 -20.20 -8.83
N GLN A 405 -0.18 -21.17 -8.04
CA GLN A 405 0.21 -21.31 -6.66
C GLN A 405 1.72 -21.52 -6.49
N LEU A 406 2.30 -22.45 -7.24
CA LEU A 406 3.71 -22.80 -7.10
C LEU A 406 4.66 -21.74 -7.62
N ILE A 407 4.30 -20.99 -8.67
CA ILE A 407 5.15 -19.89 -9.16
C ILE A 407 5.19 -18.73 -8.15
N SER A 408 4.11 -18.49 -7.42
CA SER A 408 4.09 -17.50 -6.33
C SER A 408 5.05 -17.88 -5.20
N ARG A 409 5.15 -19.17 -4.87
CA ARG A 409 6.14 -19.69 -3.91
C ARG A 409 7.57 -19.60 -4.43
N ALA A 410 7.77 -19.89 -5.71
CA ALA A 410 9.08 -19.73 -6.34
C ALA A 410 9.55 -18.27 -6.34
N ALA A 411 8.63 -17.32 -6.44
CA ALA A 411 8.94 -15.90 -6.31
C ALA A 411 9.43 -15.54 -4.89
N ASP A 412 8.89 -16.19 -3.85
CA ASP A 412 9.37 -16.01 -2.47
C ASP A 412 10.80 -16.55 -2.32
N ASP A 413 11.04 -17.80 -2.75
CA ASP A 413 12.35 -18.44 -2.67
C ASP A 413 13.42 -17.74 -3.52
N ALA A 414 13.02 -17.09 -4.61
CA ALA A 414 13.91 -16.33 -5.47
C ALA A 414 14.25 -14.93 -4.89
N GLY A 415 13.61 -14.53 -3.80
CA GLY A 415 13.80 -13.22 -3.20
C GLY A 415 13.23 -12.07 -4.04
N LEU A 416 12.13 -12.30 -4.78
CA LEU A 416 11.42 -11.20 -5.43
C LEU A 416 10.81 -10.28 -4.36
N PRO A 417 10.56 -8.98 -4.67
CA PRO A 417 10.01 -8.04 -3.70
C PRO A 417 8.80 -8.59 -2.96
N THR A 418 8.76 -8.37 -1.64
CA THR A 418 7.65 -8.81 -0.77
C THR A 418 6.64 -7.70 -0.53
N ASP A 419 6.81 -6.55 -1.18
CA ASP A 419 5.86 -5.46 -1.14
C ASP A 419 4.48 -5.94 -1.62
N PRO A 420 3.39 -5.62 -0.89
CA PRO A 420 2.04 -6.06 -1.26
C PRO A 420 1.60 -5.63 -2.65
N GLU A 421 1.99 -4.43 -3.10
CA GLU A 421 1.63 -3.92 -4.42
C GLU A 421 2.34 -4.69 -5.53
N PHE A 422 3.65 -4.95 -5.38
CA PHE A 422 4.38 -5.82 -6.30
C PHE A 422 3.73 -7.20 -6.39
N ARG A 423 3.42 -7.80 -5.24
CA ARG A 423 2.83 -9.15 -5.19
C ARG A 423 1.41 -9.20 -5.76
N ALA A 424 0.63 -8.15 -5.58
CA ALA A 424 -0.69 -8.04 -6.19
C ALA A 424 -0.59 -7.96 -7.72
N ALA A 425 0.29 -7.12 -8.25
CA ALA A 425 0.54 -7.01 -9.68
C ALA A 425 1.05 -8.32 -10.29
N PHE A 426 2.01 -8.96 -9.64
CA PHE A 426 2.56 -10.26 -10.07
C PHE A 426 1.48 -11.35 -10.08
N ALA A 427 0.74 -11.51 -8.99
CA ALA A 427 -0.33 -12.50 -8.88
C ALA A 427 -1.46 -12.25 -9.88
N SER A 428 -1.83 -11.01 -10.12
CA SER A 428 -2.83 -10.60 -11.10
C SER A 428 -2.43 -11.01 -12.53
N TYR A 429 -1.15 -10.81 -12.89
CA TYR A 429 -0.64 -11.30 -14.17
C TYR A 429 -0.65 -12.83 -14.27
N VAL A 430 -0.14 -13.50 -13.24
CA VAL A 430 -0.08 -14.97 -13.18
C VAL A 430 -1.48 -15.57 -13.38
N GLU A 431 -2.48 -14.99 -12.73
CA GLU A 431 -3.89 -15.41 -12.84
C GLU A 431 -4.43 -15.17 -14.25
N TRP A 432 -4.27 -13.97 -14.78
CA TRP A 432 -4.74 -13.61 -16.11
C TRP A 432 -4.04 -14.41 -17.20
N GLY A 433 -2.71 -14.43 -17.22
CA GLY A 433 -1.92 -15.09 -18.26
C GLY A 433 -2.14 -16.59 -18.31
N SER A 434 -2.25 -17.23 -17.14
CA SER A 434 -2.50 -18.67 -17.06
C SER A 434 -3.92 -19.06 -17.53
N ARG A 435 -4.94 -18.21 -17.31
CA ARG A 435 -6.29 -18.42 -17.86
C ARG A 435 -6.28 -18.37 -19.39
N ILE A 436 -5.64 -17.36 -19.96
CA ILE A 436 -5.47 -17.26 -21.44
C ILE A 436 -4.71 -18.48 -21.98
N ALA A 437 -3.69 -18.99 -21.29
CA ALA A 437 -2.99 -20.20 -21.69
C ALA A 437 -3.92 -21.42 -21.69
N VAL A 438 -4.82 -21.56 -20.71
CA VAL A 438 -5.84 -22.63 -20.70
C VAL A 438 -6.78 -22.49 -21.90
N GLU A 439 -7.33 -21.30 -22.15
CA GLU A 439 -8.24 -21.05 -23.28
C GLU A 439 -7.56 -21.36 -24.62
N ASN A 440 -6.35 -20.85 -24.84
CA ASN A 440 -5.59 -21.06 -26.08
C ASN A 440 -5.13 -22.52 -26.28
N SER A 441 -5.10 -23.32 -25.21
CA SER A 441 -4.68 -24.71 -25.27
C SER A 441 -5.78 -25.69 -25.69
N GLN A 442 -7.04 -25.25 -25.73
CA GLN A 442 -8.17 -26.15 -26.01
C GLN A 442 -8.21 -26.60 -27.47
N PRO A 443 -8.67 -27.81 -27.74
CA PRO A 443 -8.89 -28.27 -29.10
C PRO A 443 -9.85 -27.31 -29.86
N GLY A 444 -9.40 -26.81 -31.01
CA GLY A 444 -10.16 -25.87 -31.82
C GLY A 444 -10.08 -24.41 -31.39
N ALA A 445 -9.29 -24.08 -30.37
CA ALA A 445 -8.99 -22.70 -30.04
C ALA A 445 -8.34 -21.98 -31.24
N ASN A 446 -8.78 -20.77 -31.52
CA ASN A 446 -8.27 -19.95 -32.62
C ASN A 446 -7.97 -18.53 -32.11
N PRO A 447 -6.91 -18.35 -31.31
CA PRO A 447 -6.53 -17.03 -30.82
C PRO A 447 -6.13 -16.11 -31.99
N PRO A 448 -6.36 -14.77 -31.86
CA PRO A 448 -5.95 -13.82 -32.88
C PRO A 448 -4.43 -13.90 -33.15
N PRO A 449 -3.99 -14.00 -34.41
CA PRO A 449 -2.56 -14.02 -34.73
C PRO A 449 -1.95 -12.62 -34.65
N HIS A 450 -0.63 -12.56 -34.55
CA HIS A 450 0.17 -11.31 -34.62
C HIS A 450 -0.13 -10.30 -33.53
N MET A 451 -0.61 -10.76 -32.38
CA MET A 451 -0.79 -9.88 -31.21
C MET A 451 0.57 -9.53 -30.60
N PRO A 452 0.72 -8.34 -30.03
CA PRO A 452 1.91 -8.02 -29.26
C PRO A 452 1.96 -8.83 -27.97
N VAL A 453 3.17 -9.03 -27.45
CA VAL A 453 3.35 -9.53 -26.08
C VAL A 453 2.64 -8.56 -25.12
N PRO A 454 1.79 -9.06 -24.20
CA PRO A 454 1.05 -8.19 -23.31
C PRO A 454 2.00 -7.41 -22.41
N ARG A 455 1.65 -6.17 -22.11
CA ARG A 455 2.36 -5.36 -21.12
C ARG A 455 1.56 -5.30 -19.84
N TRP A 456 2.21 -5.61 -18.72
CA TRP A 456 1.62 -5.62 -17.38
C TRP A 456 2.26 -4.59 -16.49
N TRP A 457 1.45 -3.97 -15.62
CA TRP A 457 1.88 -2.90 -14.75
C TRP A 457 1.44 -3.17 -13.31
N TRP A 458 2.04 -2.47 -12.35
CA TRP A 458 1.79 -2.66 -10.93
C TRP A 458 0.77 -1.68 -10.31
N VAL A 459 0.16 -0.79 -11.08
CA VAL A 459 -0.89 0.13 -10.59
C VAL A 459 -2.23 -0.58 -10.56
N CYS A 460 -2.76 -0.81 -9.36
CA CYS A 460 -3.97 -1.60 -9.11
C CYS A 460 -5.25 -1.08 -9.74
N ASN A 461 -5.34 0.20 -10.08
CA ASN A 461 -6.54 0.80 -10.69
C ASN A 461 -6.48 0.85 -12.23
N ALA A 462 -5.45 0.30 -12.84
CA ALA A 462 -5.34 0.24 -14.28
C ALA A 462 -5.70 -1.16 -14.77
N THR A 463 -6.80 -1.29 -15.51
CA THR A 463 -6.99 -2.45 -16.39
C THR A 463 -5.73 -2.65 -17.25
N PRO A 464 -5.32 -3.90 -17.53
CA PRO A 464 -4.19 -4.15 -18.41
C PRO A 464 -4.31 -3.33 -19.69
N GLY A 465 -3.32 -2.50 -19.97
CA GLY A 465 -3.35 -1.58 -21.12
C GLY A 465 -3.95 -0.19 -20.87
N SER A 466 -4.54 0.10 -19.72
CA SER A 466 -5.23 1.39 -19.49
C SER A 466 -4.28 2.58 -19.33
N ARG A 467 -3.01 2.39 -18.96
CA ARG A 467 -2.05 3.51 -18.90
C ARG A 467 -1.63 4.05 -20.29
N ILE A 468 -1.81 3.31 -21.35
CA ILE A 468 -1.61 3.86 -22.70
C ILE A 468 -2.69 4.91 -23.00
N SER A 469 -3.86 4.79 -22.39
CA SER A 469 -4.95 5.78 -22.48
C SER A 469 -4.85 6.92 -21.46
N ALA A 470 -4.16 6.73 -20.34
CA ALA A 470 -4.01 7.73 -19.28
C ALA A 470 -2.92 8.78 -19.58
N LEU A 471 -2.13 8.60 -20.64
CA LEU A 471 -1.19 9.62 -21.13
C LEU A 471 -1.87 10.76 -21.93
N ALA A 472 -3.15 10.62 -22.22
CA ALA A 472 -4.01 11.76 -22.52
C ALA A 472 -5.07 11.78 -21.43
N PRO A 473 -5.19 12.84 -20.62
CA PRO A 473 -6.44 13.08 -19.94
C PRO A 473 -7.48 13.15 -21.06
N GLN A 474 -8.25 12.10 -21.25
CA GLN A 474 -9.52 12.27 -21.92
C GLN A 474 -10.21 13.28 -21.01
N ALA A 475 -10.34 14.51 -21.53
CA ALA A 475 -11.24 15.46 -20.94
C ALA A 475 -12.50 14.65 -20.70
N GLU A 476 -12.86 14.47 -19.43
CA GLU A 476 -14.18 13.93 -19.10
C GLU A 476 -15.12 14.74 -19.97
N ALA A 477 -15.85 14.06 -20.85
CA ALA A 477 -16.84 14.76 -21.65
C ALA A 477 -17.65 15.55 -20.62
N VAL A 478 -17.64 16.87 -20.74
CA VAL A 478 -18.38 17.75 -19.85
C VAL A 478 -19.81 17.31 -20.02
N ILE A 479 -20.29 16.45 -19.12
CA ILE A 479 -21.69 16.02 -19.14
C ILE A 479 -22.43 17.24 -18.66
N GLU A 480 -23.04 17.95 -19.61
CA GLU A 480 -23.84 19.13 -19.29
C GLU A 480 -24.96 18.73 -18.34
N THR A 481 -24.92 19.28 -17.15
CA THR A 481 -26.02 19.11 -16.19
C THR A 481 -27.23 19.88 -16.75
N PRO A 482 -28.39 19.21 -16.95
CA PRO A 482 -29.55 19.89 -17.52
C PRO A 482 -30.00 21.05 -16.61
N ALA A 483 -30.30 22.20 -17.19
CA ALA A 483 -30.82 23.36 -16.46
C ALA A 483 -32.09 23.01 -15.66
N ALA A 484 -32.37 23.77 -14.60
CA ALA A 484 -33.48 23.44 -13.69
C ALA A 484 -34.85 23.39 -14.38
N ASP A 485 -35.02 24.12 -15.48
CA ASP A 485 -36.23 24.22 -16.31
C ASP A 485 -36.18 23.28 -17.53
N GLN A 486 -35.11 22.57 -17.76
CA GLN A 486 -34.94 21.64 -18.86
C GLN A 486 -35.41 20.24 -18.45
N GLN A 487 -36.28 19.61 -19.23
CA GLN A 487 -36.71 18.23 -19.03
C GLN A 487 -35.57 17.24 -19.25
N VAL A 488 -35.38 16.32 -18.29
CA VAL A 488 -34.34 15.30 -18.37
C VAL A 488 -34.82 14.13 -19.25
N SER A 489 -34.07 13.85 -20.33
CA SER A 489 -34.31 12.68 -21.20
C SER A 489 -33.22 11.63 -21.06
N PHE A 490 -33.56 10.38 -21.34
CA PHE A 490 -32.59 9.29 -21.31
C PHE A 490 -31.47 9.49 -22.33
N ALA A 491 -31.81 9.75 -23.56
CA ALA A 491 -30.84 9.81 -24.65
C ALA A 491 -29.79 10.93 -24.48
N ALA A 492 -30.25 12.11 -24.04
CA ALA A 492 -29.38 13.28 -23.92
C ALA A 492 -28.65 13.38 -22.57
N HIS A 493 -29.27 12.97 -21.46
CA HIS A 493 -28.78 13.28 -20.13
C HIS A 493 -28.44 12.07 -19.27
N VAL A 494 -29.14 10.92 -19.44
CA VAL A 494 -28.94 9.74 -18.60
C VAL A 494 -27.97 8.74 -19.24
N LYS A 495 -28.16 8.39 -20.50
CA LYS A 495 -27.29 7.46 -21.22
C LYS A 495 -25.82 7.89 -21.20
N PRO A 496 -25.45 9.18 -21.39
CA PRO A 496 -24.07 9.63 -21.31
C PRO A 496 -23.44 9.50 -19.91
N LEU A 497 -24.24 9.37 -18.84
CA LEU A 497 -23.73 9.15 -17.49
C LEU A 497 -23.10 7.76 -17.34
N PHE A 498 -23.55 6.78 -18.13
CA PHE A 498 -23.05 5.41 -18.11
C PHE A 498 -21.92 5.23 -19.14
N ARG A 499 -20.74 4.94 -18.68
CA ARG A 499 -19.59 4.66 -19.53
C ARG A 499 -19.74 3.29 -20.21
N GLU A 500 -19.04 3.08 -21.30
CA GLU A 500 -19.05 1.77 -21.98
C GLU A 500 -18.58 0.63 -21.04
N MET A 501 -17.68 0.93 -20.12
CA MET A 501 -17.21 -0.01 -19.10
C MET A 501 -18.34 -0.41 -18.14
N ASP A 502 -19.14 0.55 -17.68
CA ASP A 502 -20.30 0.28 -16.82
C ASP A 502 -21.32 -0.60 -17.55
N ARG A 503 -21.58 -0.29 -18.84
CA ARG A 503 -22.43 -1.10 -19.71
C ARG A 503 -21.94 -2.53 -19.84
N LYS A 504 -20.64 -2.74 -20.11
CA LYS A 504 -20.04 -4.08 -20.22
C LYS A 504 -20.12 -4.84 -18.90
N SER A 505 -19.87 -4.17 -17.79
CA SER A 505 -19.93 -4.77 -16.44
C SER A 505 -21.35 -5.22 -16.06
N MET A 506 -22.38 -4.55 -16.57
CA MET A 506 -23.78 -4.87 -16.30
C MET A 506 -24.46 -5.75 -17.36
N SER A 507 -23.76 -6.05 -18.46
CA SER A 507 -24.34 -6.78 -19.63
C SER A 507 -24.87 -8.18 -19.29
N PHE A 508 -24.44 -8.79 -18.20
CA PHE A 508 -24.96 -10.06 -17.70
C PHE A 508 -26.36 -9.93 -17.08
N ALA A 509 -26.78 -8.72 -16.67
CA ALA A 509 -28.06 -8.45 -16.04
C ALA A 509 -29.00 -7.72 -17.02
N PHE A 510 -28.55 -6.58 -17.57
CA PHE A 510 -29.29 -5.79 -18.56
C PHE A 510 -28.36 -4.76 -19.22
N ASP A 511 -28.82 -4.13 -20.33
CA ASP A 511 -28.04 -3.13 -21.06
C ASP A 511 -28.30 -1.72 -20.51
N LEU A 512 -27.28 -1.10 -19.90
CA LEU A 512 -27.32 0.29 -19.38
C LEU A 512 -27.52 1.36 -20.47
N TRP A 513 -27.43 1.02 -21.76
CA TRP A 513 -27.71 1.94 -22.86
C TRP A 513 -29.10 1.71 -23.48
N SER A 514 -29.89 0.79 -22.94
CA SER A 514 -31.28 0.59 -23.27
C SER A 514 -32.17 1.39 -22.35
N HIS A 515 -32.98 2.30 -22.90
CA HIS A 515 -33.94 3.10 -22.13
C HIS A 515 -34.87 2.22 -21.30
N ASP A 516 -35.51 1.22 -21.93
CA ASP A 516 -36.52 0.38 -21.29
C ASP A 516 -35.90 -0.44 -20.14
N ALA A 517 -34.73 -0.99 -20.37
CA ALA A 517 -34.01 -1.77 -19.36
C ALA A 517 -33.58 -0.91 -18.14
N VAL A 518 -33.12 0.32 -18.38
CA VAL A 518 -32.75 1.23 -17.29
C VAL A 518 -33.99 1.77 -16.57
N ALA A 519 -35.10 2.04 -17.29
CA ALA A 519 -36.34 2.49 -16.68
C ALA A 519 -36.95 1.39 -15.78
N GLU A 520 -36.91 0.13 -16.20
CA GLU A 520 -37.38 -1.02 -15.40
C GLU A 520 -36.62 -1.15 -14.07
N HIS A 521 -35.30 -0.84 -14.07
CA HIS A 521 -34.44 -0.98 -12.91
C HIS A 521 -34.07 0.35 -12.22
N ALA A 522 -34.72 1.45 -12.59
CA ALA A 522 -34.31 2.82 -12.23
C ALA A 522 -34.15 3.05 -10.71
N GLU A 523 -35.12 2.60 -9.92
CA GLU A 523 -35.09 2.77 -8.46
C GLU A 523 -33.96 1.95 -7.81
N ALA A 524 -33.71 0.74 -8.30
CA ALA A 524 -32.61 -0.10 -7.79
C ALA A 524 -31.25 0.50 -8.15
N ILE A 525 -31.09 1.06 -9.34
CA ILE A 525 -29.88 1.76 -9.77
C ILE A 525 -29.68 2.99 -8.89
N LEU A 526 -30.70 3.84 -8.70
CA LEU A 526 -30.62 5.04 -7.87
C LEU A 526 -30.22 4.73 -6.42
N ALA A 527 -30.79 3.68 -5.84
CA ALA A 527 -30.44 3.25 -4.49
C ALA A 527 -28.96 2.89 -4.37
N ARG A 528 -28.40 2.18 -5.36
CA ARG A 528 -26.99 1.83 -5.36
C ARG A 528 -26.06 3.00 -5.65
N LEU A 529 -26.45 3.93 -6.52
CA LEU A 529 -25.73 5.17 -6.79
C LEU A 529 -25.64 6.04 -5.52
N ARG A 530 -26.75 6.17 -4.78
CA ARG A 530 -26.78 6.91 -3.49
C ARG A 530 -25.97 6.25 -2.38
N GLN A 531 -25.88 4.92 -2.40
CA GLN A 531 -25.04 4.17 -1.45
C GLN A 531 -23.55 4.21 -1.84
N GLY A 532 -23.21 4.73 -3.02
CA GLY A 532 -21.84 4.69 -3.55
C GLY A 532 -21.34 3.27 -3.88
N SER A 533 -22.26 2.30 -3.98
CA SER A 533 -21.94 0.90 -4.31
C SER A 533 -21.94 0.63 -5.82
N MET A 534 -22.28 1.62 -6.63
CA MET A 534 -22.20 1.65 -8.09
C MET A 534 -21.78 3.05 -8.56
N PRO A 535 -20.94 3.12 -9.62
CA PRO A 535 -20.13 2.02 -10.18
C PRO A 535 -19.06 1.53 -9.20
N CYS A 536 -18.50 0.33 -9.42
CA CYS A 536 -17.57 -0.32 -8.48
C CYS A 536 -16.20 0.37 -8.36
N ASP A 537 -15.89 1.29 -9.25
CA ASP A 537 -14.64 2.06 -9.31
C ASP A 537 -14.74 3.48 -8.69
N GLY A 538 -15.86 3.83 -8.08
CA GLY A 538 -16.05 5.09 -7.36
C GLY A 538 -17.47 5.60 -7.38
N ALA A 539 -17.89 6.29 -6.31
CA ALA A 539 -19.22 6.91 -6.26
C ALA A 539 -19.34 8.03 -7.29
N TRP A 540 -20.51 8.17 -7.89
CA TRP A 540 -20.79 9.31 -8.77
C TRP A 540 -20.82 10.62 -7.99
N PRO A 541 -20.37 11.75 -8.60
CA PRO A 541 -20.62 13.07 -8.08
C PRO A 541 -22.12 13.30 -7.84
N THR A 542 -22.43 14.07 -6.80
CA THR A 542 -23.82 14.33 -6.38
C THR A 542 -24.68 14.84 -7.53
N GLU A 543 -24.14 15.70 -8.40
CA GLU A 543 -24.84 16.27 -9.56
C GLU A 543 -25.28 15.21 -10.59
N ARG A 544 -24.47 14.16 -10.78
CA ARG A 544 -24.83 13.05 -11.66
C ARG A 544 -25.94 12.20 -11.06
N VAL A 545 -25.86 11.94 -9.75
CA VAL A 545 -26.91 11.20 -9.02
C VAL A 545 -28.23 11.98 -9.04
N ASP A 546 -28.18 13.29 -8.87
CA ASP A 546 -29.34 14.17 -8.91
C ASP A 546 -29.95 14.23 -10.31
N THR A 547 -29.15 14.25 -11.37
CA THR A 547 -29.63 14.17 -12.76
C THR A 547 -30.41 12.89 -13.00
N PHE A 548 -29.88 11.76 -12.55
CA PHE A 548 -30.56 10.46 -12.65
C PHE A 548 -31.84 10.41 -11.82
N ALA A 549 -31.82 10.96 -10.60
CA ALA A 549 -32.99 11.03 -9.74
C ALA A 549 -34.10 11.93 -10.33
N ARG A 550 -33.73 13.06 -10.95
CA ARG A 550 -34.68 13.93 -11.68
C ARG A 550 -35.33 13.19 -12.84
N TRP A 551 -34.56 12.45 -13.65
CA TRP A 551 -35.09 11.67 -14.75
C TRP A 551 -36.17 10.69 -14.29
N ILE A 552 -35.99 10.01 -13.17
CA ILE A 552 -36.99 9.13 -12.56
C ILE A 552 -38.25 9.93 -12.18
N THR A 553 -38.04 11.06 -11.46
CA THR A 553 -39.15 11.88 -10.96
C THR A 553 -39.97 12.53 -12.09
N GLU A 554 -39.34 12.85 -13.21
CA GLU A 554 -39.94 13.45 -14.40
C GLU A 554 -40.60 12.39 -15.34
N GLY A 555 -40.62 11.11 -14.92
CA GLY A 555 -41.37 10.04 -15.60
C GLY A 555 -40.55 9.29 -16.65
N THR A 556 -39.24 9.14 -16.44
CA THR A 556 -38.33 8.29 -17.26
C THR A 556 -38.40 8.55 -18.76
N GLN A 557 -38.41 9.80 -19.17
CA GLN A 557 -38.53 10.18 -20.59
C GLN A 557 -37.38 9.61 -21.45
N PRO A 558 -37.65 9.13 -22.70
CA PRO A 558 -36.68 8.48 -23.58
C PRO A 558 -35.58 9.39 -24.14
#